data_38c42c142b0f5596bc334b03f0e19647
#
_entry.id   38c42c142b0f5596bc334b03f0e19647
#
_cell.length_a   1.000
_cell.length_b   1.000
_cell.length_c   1.000
_cell.angle_alpha   90.00
_cell.angle_beta   90.00
_cell.angle_gamma   90.00
#
_symmetry.space_group_name_H-M   'P 1'
#
loop_
_entity.id
_entity.type
_entity.pdbx_description
1 polymer ?
#
loop_
_entity_poly.entity_id
_entity_poly.type
_entity_poly.pdbx_seq_one_letter_code
_entity_poly.pdbx_strand_id
1 'polypeptide(L)'
;QGVDPAGLLAQIQAAFGRECLPLNLPAGGGARVLDCYFNATAPAGEVPDFSSVEQAHQALVEQVVEVDPGFVERYLNDGDVDPRELHAPLEQALREGHLIPVCFVSARNGAGVAELLDVIVRLLPNPAEGNPPEFLKGEGAAAQPLHAEPDAGKHVLAHVFKITQDPYVGKMGIFRIHQGTVTRNSQLYVGDGRKPFKVGHLLVLQGKDHVEVPSAGPGEICAVAKVDEMLFDSVLHDAAEDDHIHLKSLDFPVPVHGIAIEPKRRGDEQRLWDILQKLVDEDPCLRVERVAATN
;
A
#
# COMPACT_ATOMS: atom_id res chain seq x y z
N GLN A 1 -5.07 -20.40 -23.99
CA GLN A 1 -5.67 -20.74 -25.29
C GLN A 1 -7.10 -20.19 -25.31
N GLY A 2 -7.46 -19.43 -26.38
CA GLY A 2 -8.82 -18.92 -26.60
C GLY A 2 -9.19 -17.63 -25.84
N VAL A 3 -8.24 -16.92 -25.24
CA VAL A 3 -8.47 -15.58 -24.70
C VAL A 3 -8.35 -14.59 -25.84
N ASP A 4 -9.35 -13.71 -25.98
CA ASP A 4 -9.29 -12.53 -26.86
C ASP A 4 -8.76 -11.34 -26.05
N PRO A 5 -7.49 -10.92 -26.24
CA PRO A 5 -6.92 -9.82 -25.46
C PRO A 5 -7.60 -8.47 -25.73
N ALA A 6 -8.06 -8.23 -26.97
CA ALA A 6 -8.77 -7.00 -27.33
C ALA A 6 -10.13 -6.94 -26.62
N GLY A 7 -10.90 -8.02 -26.66
CA GLY A 7 -12.17 -8.14 -25.95
C GLY A 7 -12.02 -8.06 -24.44
N LEU A 8 -10.91 -8.58 -23.88
CA LEU A 8 -10.60 -8.47 -22.46
C LEU A 8 -10.32 -7.01 -22.06
N LEU A 9 -9.51 -6.29 -22.84
CA LEU A 9 -9.25 -4.87 -22.59
C LEU A 9 -10.55 -4.05 -22.64
N ALA A 10 -11.39 -4.30 -23.64
CA ALA A 10 -12.68 -3.63 -23.76
C ALA A 10 -13.61 -3.89 -22.56
N GLN A 11 -13.61 -5.12 -22.01
CA GLN A 11 -14.37 -5.45 -20.80
C GLN A 11 -13.81 -4.73 -19.55
N ILE A 12 -12.48 -4.64 -19.41
CA ILE A 12 -11.83 -3.89 -18.33
C ILE A 12 -12.23 -2.41 -18.43
N GLN A 13 -12.15 -1.81 -19.60
CA GLN A 13 -12.53 -0.42 -19.82
C GLN A 13 -14.04 -0.17 -19.58
N ALA A 14 -14.89 -1.11 -19.93
CA ALA A 14 -16.32 -1.01 -19.64
C ALA A 14 -16.63 -1.09 -18.13
N ALA A 15 -15.83 -1.82 -17.37
CA ALA A 15 -16.01 -2.01 -15.93
C ALA A 15 -15.38 -0.92 -15.07
N PHE A 16 -14.19 -0.42 -15.46
CA PHE A 16 -13.34 0.45 -14.65
C PHE A 16 -13.06 1.82 -15.25
N GLY A 17 -13.46 2.08 -16.49
CA GLY A 17 -13.28 3.36 -17.15
C GLY A 17 -12.29 3.31 -18.33
N ARG A 18 -12.34 4.34 -19.15
CA ARG A 18 -11.49 4.49 -20.35
C ARG A 18 -10.03 4.77 -19.99
N GLU A 19 -9.78 5.18 -18.77
CA GLU A 19 -8.48 5.44 -18.16
C GLU A 19 -7.63 4.16 -18.04
N CYS A 20 -8.24 2.97 -18.25
CA CYS A 20 -7.54 1.69 -18.31
C CYS A 20 -6.81 1.55 -19.65
N LEU A 21 -5.51 1.87 -19.68
CA LEU A 21 -4.69 1.84 -20.88
C LEU A 21 -3.60 0.77 -20.82
N PRO A 22 -3.31 0.07 -21.94
CA PRO A 22 -2.31 -0.97 -21.97
C PRO A 22 -0.90 -0.37 -22.00
N LEU A 23 -0.04 -0.76 -21.04
CA LEU A 23 1.39 -0.44 -21.05
C LEU A 23 2.20 -1.38 -21.96
N ASN A 24 1.63 -2.53 -22.30
CA ASN A 24 2.18 -3.47 -23.24
C ASN A 24 1.08 -4.17 -24.04
N LEU A 25 1.41 -4.67 -25.21
CA LEU A 25 0.52 -5.46 -26.05
C LEU A 25 1.06 -6.88 -26.26
N PRO A 26 0.21 -7.91 -26.20
CA PRO A 26 0.64 -9.28 -26.51
C PRO A 26 1.02 -9.41 -27.98
N ALA A 27 1.98 -10.27 -28.26
CA ALA A 27 2.48 -10.59 -29.60
C ALA A 27 2.79 -12.09 -29.74
N GLY A 28 2.70 -12.57 -30.99
CA GLY A 28 2.97 -13.96 -31.30
C GLY A 28 2.01 -14.95 -30.65
N GLY A 29 0.72 -14.60 -30.60
CA GLY A 29 -0.31 -15.41 -29.95
C GLY A 29 -0.17 -15.45 -28.41
N GLY A 30 0.32 -14.38 -27.80
CA GLY A 30 0.57 -14.28 -26.36
C GLY A 30 1.84 -14.97 -25.89
N ALA A 31 2.77 -15.24 -26.81
CA ALA A 31 4.07 -15.83 -26.46
C ALA A 31 5.04 -14.81 -25.85
N ARG A 32 4.87 -13.53 -26.14
CA ARG A 32 5.63 -12.38 -25.62
C ARG A 32 4.76 -11.14 -25.59
N VAL A 33 5.32 -10.04 -25.09
CA VAL A 33 4.68 -8.72 -25.07
C VAL A 33 5.59 -7.67 -25.71
N LEU A 34 4.98 -6.61 -26.25
CA LEU A 34 5.64 -5.42 -26.78
C LEU A 34 5.32 -4.26 -25.85
N ASP A 35 6.35 -3.57 -25.38
CA ASP A 35 6.20 -2.38 -24.57
C ASP A 35 5.61 -1.23 -25.37
N CYS A 36 4.68 -0.50 -24.76
CA CYS A 36 4.02 0.65 -25.37
C CYS A 36 4.29 1.96 -24.60
N TYR A 37 4.90 1.88 -23.43
CA TYR A 37 5.18 3.08 -22.64
C TYR A 37 6.57 3.67 -22.94
N PHE A 38 7.62 2.83 -22.85
CA PHE A 38 9.00 3.29 -23.09
C PHE A 38 9.36 3.34 -24.58
N ASN A 39 8.60 2.66 -25.43
CA ASN A 39 8.85 2.58 -26.86
C ASN A 39 7.64 3.09 -27.65
N ALA A 40 7.86 4.15 -28.42
CA ALA A 40 6.83 4.73 -29.28
C ALA A 40 6.50 3.88 -30.53
N THR A 41 7.36 2.94 -30.88
CA THR A 41 7.21 2.08 -32.08
C THR A 41 7.58 0.64 -31.77
N ALA A 42 6.95 -0.29 -32.46
CA ALA A 42 7.30 -1.71 -32.36
C ALA A 42 8.71 -1.97 -32.93
N PRO A 43 9.46 -2.92 -32.37
CA PRO A 43 10.71 -3.39 -32.98
C PRO A 43 10.49 -3.92 -34.40
N ALA A 44 11.50 -3.77 -35.27
CA ALA A 44 11.39 -4.16 -36.66
C ALA A 44 10.97 -5.65 -36.85
N GLY A 45 9.88 -5.86 -37.59
CA GLY A 45 9.31 -7.18 -37.82
C GLY A 45 8.42 -7.75 -36.71
N GLU A 46 8.20 -6.98 -35.64
CA GLU A 46 7.29 -7.33 -34.55
C GLU A 46 5.92 -6.70 -34.78
N VAL A 47 4.87 -7.50 -34.58
CA VAL A 47 3.47 -7.04 -34.70
C VAL A 47 2.71 -7.53 -33.47
N PRO A 48 1.99 -6.65 -32.78
CA PRO A 48 1.12 -7.07 -31.67
C PRO A 48 -0.08 -7.88 -32.18
N ASP A 49 -0.66 -8.70 -31.32
CA ASP A 49 -1.82 -9.54 -31.66
C ASP A 49 -3.10 -8.73 -31.88
N PHE A 50 -3.14 -7.49 -31.40
CA PHE A 50 -4.21 -6.50 -31.65
C PHE A 50 -3.66 -5.07 -31.48
N SER A 51 -4.34 -4.07 -32.06
CA SER A 51 -3.93 -2.66 -32.03
C SER A 51 -2.54 -2.42 -32.65
N SER A 52 -1.89 -1.31 -32.35
CA SER A 52 -0.49 -1.02 -32.66
C SER A 52 0.21 -0.40 -31.47
N VAL A 53 1.54 -0.57 -31.39
CA VAL A 53 2.36 0.04 -30.34
C VAL A 53 2.26 1.56 -30.40
N GLU A 54 2.26 2.14 -31.60
CA GLU A 54 2.18 3.58 -31.83
C GLU A 54 0.86 4.17 -31.27
N GLN A 55 -0.27 3.52 -31.57
CA GLN A 55 -1.58 3.95 -31.07
C GLN A 55 -1.69 3.84 -29.55
N ALA A 56 -1.19 2.74 -28.98
CA ALA A 56 -1.19 2.54 -27.53
C ALA A 56 -0.28 3.57 -26.83
N HIS A 57 0.91 3.81 -27.39
CA HIS A 57 1.84 4.83 -26.88
C HIS A 57 1.23 6.22 -26.91
N GLN A 58 0.66 6.62 -28.04
CA GLN A 58 0.01 7.91 -28.17
C GLN A 58 -1.10 8.11 -27.16
N ALA A 59 -1.98 7.11 -26.97
CA ALA A 59 -3.05 7.19 -26.00
C ALA A 59 -2.53 7.31 -24.55
N LEU A 60 -1.42 6.64 -24.23
CA LEU A 60 -0.76 6.75 -22.91
C LEU A 60 -0.18 8.16 -22.70
N VAL A 61 0.53 8.70 -23.68
CA VAL A 61 1.13 10.04 -23.58
C VAL A 61 0.03 11.10 -23.45
N GLU A 62 -1.00 11.05 -24.27
CA GLU A 62 -2.14 11.97 -24.21
C GLU A 62 -2.78 11.96 -22.81
N GLN A 63 -3.02 10.77 -22.24
CA GLN A 63 -3.62 10.62 -20.92
C GLN A 63 -2.71 11.14 -19.79
N VAL A 64 -1.40 10.97 -19.93
CA VAL A 64 -0.43 11.44 -18.92
C VAL A 64 -0.21 12.94 -18.98
N VAL A 65 -0.16 13.55 -20.18
CA VAL A 65 0.07 15.00 -20.28
C VAL A 65 -1.15 15.82 -19.85
N GLU A 66 -2.36 15.26 -19.89
CA GLU A 66 -3.59 15.94 -19.49
C GLU A 66 -3.60 16.42 -18.04
N VAL A 67 -2.80 15.81 -17.15
CA VAL A 67 -2.76 16.20 -15.72
C VAL A 67 -2.01 17.50 -15.47
N ASP A 68 -1.17 17.96 -16.41
CA ASP A 68 -0.39 19.19 -16.27
C ASP A 68 -0.55 20.10 -17.52
N PRO A 69 -1.16 21.29 -17.37
CA PRO A 69 -1.36 22.22 -18.48
C PRO A 69 -0.07 22.62 -19.22
N GLY A 70 1.08 22.67 -18.54
CA GLY A 70 2.37 22.99 -19.15
C GLY A 70 2.87 21.87 -20.07
N PHE A 71 2.59 20.61 -19.71
CA PHE A 71 2.88 19.46 -20.58
C PHE A 71 1.92 19.41 -21.78
N VAL A 72 0.63 19.72 -21.59
CA VAL A 72 -0.34 19.82 -22.69
C VAL A 72 0.14 20.84 -23.74
N GLU A 73 0.56 22.04 -23.30
CA GLU A 73 1.03 23.08 -24.22
C GLU A 73 2.28 22.64 -25.00
N ARG A 74 3.26 22.01 -24.34
CA ARG A 74 4.46 21.48 -25.01
C ARG A 74 4.12 20.37 -26.00
N TYR A 75 3.27 19.42 -25.60
CA TYR A 75 2.83 18.33 -26.47
C TYR A 75 2.12 18.82 -27.72
N LEU A 76 1.26 19.86 -27.62
CA LEU A 76 0.59 20.46 -28.74
C LEU A 76 1.53 21.23 -29.69
N ASN A 77 2.62 21.80 -29.15
CA ASN A 77 3.59 22.57 -29.97
C ASN A 77 4.63 21.65 -30.62
N ASP A 78 5.15 20.67 -29.89
CA ASP A 78 6.31 19.87 -30.30
C ASP A 78 5.90 18.50 -30.86
N GLY A 79 4.68 18.04 -30.59
CA GLY A 79 4.12 16.78 -31.06
C GLY A 79 4.67 15.54 -30.36
N ASP A 80 5.62 15.72 -29.45
CA ASP A 80 6.24 14.62 -28.68
C ASP A 80 6.80 15.18 -27.36
N VAL A 81 6.87 14.31 -26.32
CA VAL A 81 7.48 14.63 -25.03
C VAL A 81 8.43 13.50 -24.67
N ASP A 82 9.66 13.83 -24.23
CA ASP A 82 10.63 12.82 -23.81
C ASP A 82 10.02 11.96 -22.68
N PRO A 83 9.95 10.63 -22.81
CA PRO A 83 9.42 9.73 -21.77
C PRO A 83 10.08 9.89 -20.39
N ARG A 84 11.32 10.41 -20.34
CA ARG A 84 12.02 10.71 -19.08
C ARG A 84 11.43 11.90 -18.34
N GLU A 85 10.82 12.83 -19.06
CA GLU A 85 10.15 14.01 -18.46
C GLU A 85 8.72 13.69 -18.03
N LEU A 86 8.15 12.57 -18.52
CA LEU A 86 6.81 12.12 -18.19
C LEU A 86 6.70 11.42 -16.82
N HIS A 87 7.80 11.22 -16.07
CA HIS A 87 7.75 10.50 -14.80
C HIS A 87 6.84 11.20 -13.77
N ALA A 88 7.04 12.48 -13.53
CA ALA A 88 6.22 13.22 -12.56
C ALA A 88 4.73 13.36 -12.98
N PRO A 89 4.39 13.71 -14.24
CA PRO A 89 3.01 13.66 -14.72
C PRO A 89 2.38 12.26 -14.66
N LEU A 90 3.16 11.21 -14.94
CA LEU A 90 2.69 9.83 -14.84
C LEU A 90 2.35 9.47 -13.40
N GLU A 91 3.24 9.77 -12.46
CA GLU A 91 3.00 9.56 -11.03
C GLU A 91 1.72 10.26 -10.57
N GLN A 92 1.52 11.51 -10.99
CA GLN A 92 0.31 12.26 -10.71
C GLN A 92 -0.91 11.59 -11.33
N ALA A 93 -0.85 11.18 -12.60
CA ALA A 93 -1.95 10.51 -13.30
C ALA A 93 -2.34 9.18 -12.61
N LEU A 94 -1.36 8.40 -12.15
CA LEU A 94 -1.57 7.18 -11.39
C LEU A 94 -2.22 7.46 -10.03
N ARG A 95 -1.72 8.44 -9.29
CA ARG A 95 -2.21 8.81 -7.96
C ARG A 95 -3.62 9.35 -7.98
N GLU A 96 -3.96 10.14 -9.00
CA GLU A 96 -5.29 10.75 -9.16
C GLU A 96 -6.28 9.83 -9.88
N GLY A 97 -5.83 8.68 -10.39
CA GLY A 97 -6.66 7.72 -11.12
C GLY A 97 -7.00 8.15 -12.55
N HIS A 98 -6.28 9.14 -13.11
CA HIS A 98 -6.40 9.52 -14.52
C HIS A 98 -5.82 8.46 -15.46
N LEU A 99 -4.87 7.66 -14.99
CA LEU A 99 -4.33 6.51 -15.70
C LEU A 99 -4.42 5.26 -14.81
N ILE A 100 -5.05 4.22 -15.32
CA ILE A 100 -5.07 2.88 -14.74
C ILE A 100 -4.28 1.96 -15.66
N PRO A 101 -3.03 1.60 -15.30
CA PRO A 101 -2.16 0.82 -16.18
C PRO A 101 -2.63 -0.63 -16.29
N VAL A 102 -2.73 -1.13 -17.52
CA VAL A 102 -3.05 -2.53 -17.82
C VAL A 102 -1.83 -3.21 -18.41
N CYS A 103 -1.34 -4.27 -17.77
CA CYS A 103 -0.25 -5.08 -18.25
C CYS A 103 -0.75 -6.48 -18.66
N PHE A 104 -0.52 -6.86 -19.91
CA PHE A 104 -0.76 -8.22 -20.36
C PHE A 104 0.42 -9.11 -19.93
N VAL A 105 0.10 -10.16 -19.19
CA VAL A 105 1.10 -11.12 -18.68
C VAL A 105 0.55 -12.55 -18.74
N SER A 106 1.43 -13.50 -18.85
CA SER A 106 1.09 -14.91 -18.76
C SER A 106 1.99 -15.61 -17.74
N ALA A 107 1.47 -15.86 -16.56
CA ALA A 107 2.20 -16.61 -15.53
C ALA A 107 2.55 -18.06 -15.97
N ARG A 108 1.80 -18.60 -16.95
CA ARG A 108 2.00 -19.98 -17.42
C ARG A 108 3.27 -20.17 -18.23
N ASN A 109 3.62 -19.23 -19.10
CA ASN A 109 4.79 -19.27 -19.97
C ASN A 109 5.82 -18.17 -19.67
N GLY A 110 5.55 -17.32 -18.66
CA GLY A 110 6.44 -16.23 -18.26
C GLY A 110 6.38 -14.98 -19.13
N ALA A 111 5.56 -14.97 -20.20
CA ALA A 111 5.46 -13.81 -21.10
C ALA A 111 4.96 -12.57 -20.35
N GLY A 112 5.64 -11.45 -20.50
CA GLY A 112 5.30 -10.16 -19.89
C GLY A 112 5.63 -10.04 -18.39
N VAL A 113 6.13 -11.09 -17.74
CA VAL A 113 6.41 -11.04 -16.29
C VAL A 113 7.62 -10.17 -15.99
N ALA A 114 8.68 -10.26 -16.77
CA ALA A 114 9.87 -9.42 -16.60
C ALA A 114 9.53 -7.94 -16.86
N GLU A 115 8.75 -7.67 -17.89
CA GLU A 115 8.27 -6.34 -18.25
C GLU A 115 7.35 -5.75 -17.18
N LEU A 116 6.47 -6.55 -16.57
CA LEU A 116 5.65 -6.12 -15.43
C LEU A 116 6.52 -5.74 -14.22
N LEU A 117 7.55 -6.52 -13.91
CA LEU A 117 8.47 -6.19 -12.81
C LEU A 117 9.25 -4.89 -13.11
N ASP A 118 9.66 -4.68 -14.36
CA ASP A 118 10.30 -3.42 -14.77
C ASP A 118 9.35 -2.22 -14.65
N VAL A 119 8.08 -2.37 -15.04
CA VAL A 119 7.03 -1.38 -14.84
C VAL A 119 6.86 -1.04 -13.34
N ILE A 120 6.79 -2.05 -12.47
CA ILE A 120 6.66 -1.85 -11.02
C ILE A 120 7.85 -1.04 -10.48
N VAL A 121 9.08 -1.39 -10.89
CA VAL A 121 10.30 -0.72 -10.40
C VAL A 121 10.44 0.72 -10.92
N ARG A 122 10.04 0.97 -12.17
CA ARG A 122 10.33 2.23 -12.86
C ARG A 122 9.17 3.22 -12.85
N LEU A 123 7.93 2.76 -12.77
CA LEU A 123 6.76 3.61 -12.95
C LEU A 123 5.87 3.71 -11.71
N LEU A 124 5.83 2.70 -10.83
CA LEU A 124 4.96 2.80 -9.67
C LEU A 124 5.58 3.71 -8.60
N PRO A 125 4.75 4.57 -7.97
CA PRO A 125 5.22 5.50 -6.96
C PRO A 125 5.76 4.74 -5.74
N ASN A 126 6.85 5.24 -5.19
CA ASN A 126 7.36 4.77 -3.91
C ASN A 126 6.49 5.29 -2.74
N PRO A 127 6.69 4.82 -1.50
CA PRO A 127 5.87 5.23 -0.35
C PRO A 127 5.86 6.74 -0.03
N ALA A 128 6.82 7.51 -0.52
CA ALA A 128 6.86 8.97 -0.34
C ALA A 128 6.12 9.70 -1.48
N GLU A 129 6.10 9.12 -2.67
CA GLU A 129 5.46 9.67 -3.88
C GLU A 129 3.97 9.31 -3.97
N GLY A 130 3.55 8.19 -3.39
CA GLY A 130 2.16 7.72 -3.39
C GLY A 130 1.24 8.62 -2.54
N ASN A 131 0.14 8.05 -2.09
CA ASN A 131 -0.79 8.72 -1.15
C ASN A 131 -0.41 8.31 0.28
N PRO A 132 0.60 8.95 0.93
CA PRO A 132 0.95 8.63 2.30
C PRO A 132 -0.22 8.98 3.23
N PRO A 133 -0.40 8.24 4.33
CA PRO A 133 -1.42 8.56 5.29
C PRO A 133 -1.19 9.96 5.87
N GLU A 134 -2.26 10.72 6.04
CA GLU A 134 -2.21 12.06 6.62
C GLU A 134 -2.08 11.96 8.14
N PHE A 135 -0.92 12.36 8.67
CA PHE A 135 -0.74 12.53 10.10
C PHE A 135 -1.31 13.86 10.55
N LEU A 136 -1.90 13.86 11.74
CA LEU A 136 -2.43 15.05 12.38
C LEU A 136 -1.72 15.24 13.72
N LYS A 137 -1.30 16.47 14.03
CA LYS A 137 -0.76 16.87 15.33
C LYS A 137 -1.74 17.76 16.06
N GLY A 138 -2.09 17.40 17.28
CA GLY A 138 -3.07 18.10 18.11
C GLY A 138 -4.39 17.36 18.24
N GLU A 139 -5.36 17.93 18.92
CA GLU A 139 -6.65 17.31 19.23
C GLU A 139 -7.83 18.03 18.58
N GLY A 140 -8.82 17.25 18.17
CA GLY A 140 -10.12 17.75 17.70
C GLY A 140 -10.01 18.70 16.52
N ALA A 141 -10.79 19.78 16.53
CA ALA A 141 -10.82 20.76 15.44
C ALA A 141 -9.55 21.64 15.34
N ALA A 142 -8.66 21.59 16.33
CA ALA A 142 -7.38 22.31 16.33
C ALA A 142 -6.22 21.45 15.76
N ALA A 143 -6.45 20.19 15.44
CA ALA A 143 -5.45 19.32 14.84
C ALA A 143 -4.99 19.87 13.48
N GLN A 144 -3.68 19.86 13.25
CA GLN A 144 -3.06 20.35 12.02
C GLN A 144 -2.39 19.20 11.27
N PRO A 145 -2.43 19.20 9.94
CA PRO A 145 -1.71 18.22 9.13
C PRO A 145 -0.21 18.25 9.44
N LEU A 146 0.38 17.06 9.59
CA LEU A 146 1.80 16.84 9.77
C LEU A 146 2.32 15.96 8.62
N HIS A 147 3.24 16.48 7.83
CA HIS A 147 3.91 15.70 6.79
C HIS A 147 5.13 14.99 7.38
N ALA A 148 5.12 13.66 7.31
CA ALA A 148 6.31 12.87 7.59
C ALA A 148 7.32 13.04 6.43
N GLU A 149 8.57 13.34 6.76
CA GLU A 149 9.64 13.44 5.78
C GLU A 149 10.46 12.13 5.77
N PRO A 150 10.74 11.52 4.61
CA PRO A 150 11.48 10.26 4.53
C PRO A 150 12.99 10.46 4.81
N ASP A 151 13.31 11.05 5.95
CA ASP A 151 14.65 11.33 6.43
C ASP A 151 15.00 10.40 7.60
N ALA A 152 15.99 9.54 7.40
CA ALA A 152 16.47 8.58 8.39
C ALA A 152 17.12 9.23 9.63
N GLY A 153 17.54 10.49 9.55
CA GLY A 153 18.19 11.24 10.63
C GLY A 153 17.21 11.98 11.56
N LYS A 154 15.93 12.04 11.21
CA LYS A 154 14.89 12.67 12.03
C LYS A 154 14.36 11.73 13.12
N HIS A 155 13.54 12.26 14.01
CA HIS A 155 12.76 11.48 14.97
C HIS A 155 11.90 10.43 14.28
N VAL A 156 11.73 9.29 14.93
CA VAL A 156 10.91 8.21 14.37
C VAL A 156 9.45 8.60 14.34
N LEU A 157 8.83 8.39 13.18
CA LEU A 157 7.39 8.44 13.01
C LEU A 157 6.98 7.20 12.20
N ALA A 158 6.22 6.31 12.81
CA ALA A 158 5.77 5.07 12.19
C ALA A 158 4.30 4.80 12.51
N HIS A 159 3.63 4.08 11.64
CA HIS A 159 2.21 3.77 11.73
C HIS A 159 1.96 2.27 11.76
N VAL A 160 1.24 1.80 12.79
CA VAL A 160 0.83 0.43 12.96
C VAL A 160 -0.46 0.19 12.17
N PHE A 161 -0.35 -0.52 11.06
CA PHE A 161 -1.49 -0.77 10.17
C PHE A 161 -2.05 -2.19 10.29
N LYS A 162 -1.42 -3.05 11.10
CA LYS A 162 -1.90 -4.41 11.34
C LYS A 162 -1.42 -4.94 12.68
N ILE A 163 -2.34 -5.58 13.40
CA ILE A 163 -2.04 -6.42 14.55
C ILE A 163 -2.28 -7.87 14.16
N THR A 164 -1.42 -8.78 14.61
CA THR A 164 -1.61 -10.21 14.43
C THR A 164 -1.17 -10.99 15.68
N GLN A 165 -1.80 -12.12 15.92
CA GLN A 165 -1.49 -13.03 17.03
C GLN A 165 -0.76 -14.27 16.50
N ASP A 166 0.55 -14.30 16.65
CA ASP A 166 1.33 -15.49 16.31
C ASP A 166 1.29 -16.50 17.46
N PRO A 167 1.07 -17.80 17.20
CA PRO A 167 1.00 -18.82 18.24
C PRO A 167 2.29 -18.96 19.08
N TYR A 168 3.44 -18.60 18.52
CA TYR A 168 4.76 -18.77 19.15
C TYR A 168 5.33 -17.45 19.66
N VAL A 169 5.16 -16.39 18.91
CA VAL A 169 5.74 -15.06 19.20
C VAL A 169 4.77 -14.21 20.02
N GLY A 170 3.47 -14.46 19.93
CA GLY A 170 2.42 -13.69 20.59
C GLY A 170 1.93 -12.52 19.74
N LYS A 171 1.44 -11.47 20.40
CA LYS A 171 0.97 -10.24 19.72
C LYS A 171 2.11 -9.57 18.99
N MET A 172 1.90 -9.32 17.70
CA MET A 172 2.82 -8.56 16.84
C MET A 172 2.10 -7.35 16.27
N GLY A 173 2.74 -6.18 16.37
CA GLY A 173 2.34 -4.97 15.66
C GLY A 173 3.20 -4.81 14.42
N ILE A 174 2.55 -4.73 13.25
CA ILE A 174 3.19 -4.51 11.95
C ILE A 174 2.99 -3.05 11.59
N PHE A 175 4.10 -2.37 11.31
CA PHE A 175 4.11 -0.92 11.08
C PHE A 175 4.98 -0.53 9.89
N ARG A 176 4.67 0.59 9.28
CA ARG A 176 5.52 1.27 8.30
C ARG A 176 6.23 2.43 8.96
N ILE A 177 7.53 2.55 8.71
CA ILE A 177 8.32 3.70 9.11
C ILE A 177 8.14 4.78 8.04
N HIS A 178 7.69 5.98 8.43
CA HIS A 178 7.54 7.12 7.54
C HIS A 178 8.71 8.09 7.67
N GLN A 179 9.31 8.16 8.87
CA GLN A 179 10.41 9.06 9.19
C GLN A 179 11.30 8.42 10.26
N GLY A 180 12.59 8.77 10.26
CA GLY A 180 13.55 8.29 11.24
C GLY A 180 14.01 6.86 11.01
N THR A 181 14.81 6.34 11.94
CA THR A 181 15.37 4.99 11.89
C THR A 181 15.04 4.22 13.16
N VAL A 182 14.40 3.08 13.03
CA VAL A 182 14.15 2.15 14.13
C VAL A 182 15.27 1.12 14.19
N THR A 183 15.83 0.91 15.38
CA THR A 183 16.89 -0.08 15.64
C THR A 183 16.46 -1.04 16.74
N ARG A 184 17.24 -2.13 16.91
CA ARG A 184 17.10 -3.06 18.04
C ARG A 184 17.39 -2.33 19.32
N ASN A 185 17.12 -1.59 19.96
CA ASN A 185 17.28 -0.86 21.22
C ASN A 185 16.58 0.50 21.21
N SER A 186 15.94 0.88 20.09
CA SER A 186 15.12 2.08 20.07
C SER A 186 14.06 2.01 21.18
N GLN A 187 13.81 3.14 21.80
CA GLN A 187 12.73 3.34 22.74
C GLN A 187 11.63 4.10 22.03
N LEU A 188 10.47 3.47 21.88
CA LEU A 188 9.35 4.06 21.14
C LEU A 188 8.14 4.18 22.06
N TYR A 189 7.46 5.30 21.94
CA TYR A 189 6.15 5.54 22.53
C TYR A 189 5.06 5.01 21.59
N VAL A 190 3.93 4.58 22.16
CA VAL A 190 2.72 4.22 21.43
C VAL A 190 1.70 5.34 21.64
N GLY A 191 1.41 6.13 20.61
CA GLY A 191 0.53 7.30 20.73
C GLY A 191 0.93 8.20 21.89
N ASP A 192 -0.02 8.62 22.71
CA ASP A 192 0.20 9.48 23.88
C ASP A 192 0.70 8.72 25.13
N GLY A 193 1.25 7.53 24.92
CA GLY A 193 1.77 6.70 26.00
C GLY A 193 2.92 7.36 26.75
N ARG A 194 2.83 7.42 28.09
CA ARG A 194 3.85 8.08 28.93
C ARG A 194 5.14 7.28 29.12
N LYS A 195 5.13 6.00 28.73
CA LYS A 195 6.28 5.11 28.90
C LYS A 195 6.65 4.51 27.55
N PRO A 196 7.91 4.67 27.11
CA PRO A 196 8.36 4.01 25.91
C PRO A 196 8.56 2.51 26.16
N PHE A 197 8.28 1.70 25.13
CA PHE A 197 8.73 0.33 25.09
C PHE A 197 10.09 0.23 24.39
N LYS A 198 10.86 -0.76 24.75
CA LYS A 198 12.16 -1.05 24.10
C LYS A 198 11.94 -2.05 22.96
N VAL A 199 12.42 -1.72 21.76
CA VAL A 199 12.46 -2.65 20.64
C VAL A 199 13.49 -3.75 20.92
N GLY A 200 13.02 -4.93 21.28
CA GLY A 200 13.87 -6.10 21.53
C GLY A 200 14.29 -6.80 20.24
N HIS A 201 13.31 -7.11 19.40
CA HIS A 201 13.49 -7.74 18.10
C HIS A 201 12.75 -6.93 17.06
N LEU A 202 13.46 -6.50 16.04
CA LEU A 202 12.90 -5.83 14.85
C LEU A 202 12.85 -6.86 13.74
N LEU A 203 11.65 -7.14 13.24
CA LEU A 203 11.39 -8.24 12.31
C LEU A 203 10.94 -7.69 10.96
N VAL A 204 11.46 -8.24 9.87
CA VAL A 204 10.90 -8.11 8.52
C VAL A 204 10.14 -9.39 8.22
N LEU A 205 8.93 -9.23 7.68
CA LEU A 205 8.00 -10.33 7.43
C LEU A 205 7.94 -10.68 5.94
N GLN A 206 7.99 -11.97 5.63
CA GLN A 206 7.73 -12.47 4.29
C GLN A 206 6.86 -13.73 4.36
N GLY A 207 5.58 -13.57 4.12
CA GLY A 207 4.61 -14.65 4.31
C GLY A 207 4.55 -15.09 5.77
N LYS A 208 4.98 -16.33 6.05
CA LYS A 208 5.07 -16.88 7.41
C LYS A 208 6.45 -16.74 8.04
N ASP A 209 7.44 -16.33 7.24
CA ASP A 209 8.81 -16.24 7.71
C ASP A 209 9.08 -14.87 8.33
N HIS A 210 9.90 -14.88 9.37
CA HIS A 210 10.33 -13.69 10.10
C HIS A 210 11.85 -13.61 10.07
N VAL A 211 12.39 -12.50 9.59
CA VAL A 211 13.84 -12.25 9.59
C VAL A 211 14.15 -11.08 10.50
N GLU A 212 15.03 -11.30 11.46
CA GLU A 212 15.47 -10.24 12.35
C GLU A 212 16.48 -9.33 11.66
N VAL A 213 16.24 -8.02 11.74
CA VAL A 213 17.12 -7.00 11.16
C VAL A 213 17.66 -6.07 12.24
N PRO A 214 18.87 -5.52 12.08
CA PRO A 214 19.48 -4.61 13.06
C PRO A 214 18.82 -3.23 13.09
N SER A 215 18.33 -2.78 11.94
CA SER A 215 17.71 -1.46 11.76
C SER A 215 16.80 -1.45 10.55
N ALA A 216 15.88 -0.50 10.52
CA ALA A 216 15.00 -0.22 9.38
C ALA A 216 14.73 1.29 9.30
N GLY A 217 14.60 1.81 8.08
CA GLY A 217 14.44 3.23 7.77
C GLY A 217 13.11 3.57 7.11
N PRO A 218 12.96 4.82 6.62
CA PRO A 218 11.74 5.31 6.00
C PRO A 218 11.31 4.46 4.79
N GLY A 219 10.00 4.16 4.72
CA GLY A 219 9.39 3.33 3.68
C GLY A 219 9.35 1.84 4.02
N GLU A 220 10.20 1.34 4.92
CA GLU A 220 10.25 -0.06 5.29
C GLU A 220 9.07 -0.47 6.19
N ILE A 221 8.63 -1.71 6.01
CA ILE A 221 7.60 -2.35 6.82
C ILE A 221 8.27 -3.38 7.73
N CYS A 222 8.04 -3.20 9.03
CA CYS A 222 8.61 -4.05 10.07
C CYS A 222 7.56 -4.49 11.08
N ALA A 223 7.94 -5.41 11.96
CA ALA A 223 7.13 -5.81 13.08
C ALA A 223 7.94 -5.84 14.38
N VAL A 224 7.24 -5.58 15.47
CA VAL A 224 7.72 -5.84 16.83
C VAL A 224 6.71 -6.70 17.56
N ALA A 225 7.21 -7.52 18.49
CA ALA A 225 6.39 -8.47 19.23
C ALA A 225 6.30 -8.12 20.71
N LYS A 226 5.23 -8.61 21.36
CA LYS A 226 5.03 -8.52 22.81
C LYS A 226 4.93 -7.09 23.36
N VAL A 227 4.25 -6.22 22.60
CA VAL A 227 3.91 -4.87 23.01
C VAL A 227 2.38 -4.81 23.15
N ASP A 228 1.88 -4.97 24.38
CA ASP A 228 0.45 -5.12 24.64
C ASP A 228 -0.32 -3.83 24.38
N GLU A 229 0.31 -2.67 24.59
CA GLU A 229 -0.26 -1.34 24.38
C GLU A 229 -0.44 -0.98 22.90
N MET A 230 0.22 -1.71 21.99
CA MET A 230 0.15 -1.45 20.57
C MET A 230 -1.19 -1.94 20.00
N LEU A 231 -1.92 -1.05 19.38
CA LEU A 231 -3.21 -1.33 18.74
C LEU A 231 -3.15 -0.99 17.25
N PHE A 232 -4.17 -1.44 16.52
CA PHE A 232 -4.38 -0.98 15.16
C PHE A 232 -4.47 0.56 15.12
N ASP A 233 -3.91 1.16 14.08
CA ASP A 233 -3.86 2.62 13.87
C ASP A 233 -2.99 3.41 14.87
N SER A 234 -2.23 2.73 15.74
CA SER A 234 -1.30 3.39 16.65
C SER A 234 -0.15 4.05 15.89
N VAL A 235 0.23 5.25 16.32
CA VAL A 235 1.44 5.94 15.87
C VAL A 235 2.59 5.62 16.84
N LEU A 236 3.75 5.27 16.30
CA LEU A 236 4.98 5.05 17.07
C LEU A 236 5.93 6.22 16.84
N HIS A 237 6.51 6.75 17.91
CA HIS A 237 7.49 7.84 17.87
C HIS A 237 8.54 7.67 18.97
N ASP A 238 9.67 8.39 18.87
CA ASP A 238 10.78 8.34 19.84
C ASP A 238 11.00 9.65 20.61
N ALA A 239 10.20 10.67 20.35
CA ALA A 239 10.28 11.97 21.02
C ALA A 239 9.03 12.25 21.83
N ALA A 240 9.18 12.65 23.09
CA ALA A 240 8.06 12.99 23.96
C ALA A 240 7.29 14.25 23.50
N GLU A 241 7.95 15.13 22.75
CA GLU A 241 7.34 16.33 22.13
C GLU A 241 6.45 15.99 20.93
N ASP A 242 6.48 14.76 20.44
CA ASP A 242 5.64 14.25 19.37
C ASP A 242 4.34 13.61 19.87
N ASP A 243 3.98 13.84 21.11
CA ASP A 243 2.67 13.51 21.65
C ASP A 243 1.55 14.16 20.82
N HIS A 244 0.37 13.56 20.86
CA HIS A 244 -0.81 13.98 20.10
C HIS A 244 -0.65 13.90 18.56
N ILE A 245 0.20 13.00 18.08
CA ILE A 245 0.25 12.62 16.67
C ILE A 245 -0.62 11.39 16.44
N HIS A 246 -1.58 11.51 15.55
CA HIS A 246 -2.46 10.44 15.15
C HIS A 246 -2.71 10.49 13.65
N LEU A 247 -3.27 9.43 13.10
CA LEU A 247 -3.72 9.41 11.72
C LEU A 247 -5.16 9.90 11.64
N LYS A 248 -5.51 10.40 10.46
CA LYS A 248 -6.92 10.53 10.11
C LYS A 248 -7.49 9.11 10.01
N SER A 249 -8.28 8.75 11.03
CA SER A 249 -8.83 7.39 11.15
C SER A 249 -9.61 6.98 9.91
N LEU A 250 -9.44 5.72 9.51
CA LEU A 250 -10.26 5.11 8.47
C LEU A 250 -11.63 4.76 9.05
N ASP A 251 -12.69 5.03 8.28
CA ASP A 251 -14.04 4.60 8.63
C ASP A 251 -14.21 3.11 8.33
N PHE A 252 -14.20 2.26 9.35
CA PHE A 252 -14.49 0.84 9.21
C PHE A 252 -15.99 0.56 9.27
N PRO A 253 -16.46 -0.47 8.55
CA PRO A 253 -17.85 -0.90 8.63
C PRO A 253 -18.25 -1.24 10.06
N VAL A 254 -19.39 -0.71 10.49
CA VAL A 254 -19.96 -1.06 11.80
C VAL A 254 -20.53 -2.47 11.72
N PRO A 255 -20.29 -3.35 12.73
CA PRO A 255 -20.89 -4.68 12.78
C PRO A 255 -22.41 -4.62 12.69
N VAL A 256 -22.98 -5.34 11.72
CA VAL A 256 -24.43 -5.39 11.50
C VAL A 256 -25.07 -6.67 12.02
N HIS A 257 -24.29 -7.64 12.46
CA HIS A 257 -24.75 -8.93 12.98
C HIS A 257 -24.06 -9.25 14.32
N GLY A 258 -24.85 -9.72 15.29
CA GLY A 258 -24.36 -10.11 16.60
C GLY A 258 -24.68 -11.57 16.89
N ILE A 259 -23.77 -12.26 17.57
CA ILE A 259 -23.93 -13.66 18.02
C ILE A 259 -23.69 -13.69 19.52
N ALA A 260 -24.60 -14.32 20.27
CA ALA A 260 -24.36 -14.64 21.67
C ALA A 260 -23.46 -15.87 21.80
N ILE A 261 -22.41 -15.76 22.61
CA ILE A 261 -21.43 -16.83 22.84
C ILE A 261 -21.37 -17.13 24.32
N GLU A 262 -21.43 -18.44 24.67
CA GLU A 262 -21.27 -18.92 26.02
C GLU A 262 -20.17 -19.99 26.09
N PRO A 263 -19.36 -20.03 27.18
CA PRO A 263 -18.37 -21.08 27.35
C PRO A 263 -19.04 -22.44 27.58
N LYS A 264 -18.51 -23.51 26.99
CA LYS A 264 -19.04 -24.87 27.20
C LYS A 264 -18.84 -25.39 28.61
N ARG A 265 -17.84 -24.89 29.31
CA ARG A 265 -17.49 -25.33 30.68
C ARG A 265 -17.45 -24.13 31.61
N ARG A 266 -18.01 -24.27 32.78
CA ARG A 266 -17.83 -23.28 33.85
C ARG A 266 -16.35 -23.17 34.23
N GLY A 267 -15.85 -21.93 34.30
CA GLY A 267 -14.44 -21.61 34.56
C GLY A 267 -13.62 -21.27 33.33
N ASP A 268 -14.16 -21.41 32.09
CA ASP A 268 -13.50 -21.00 30.84
C ASP A 268 -13.85 -19.54 30.44
N GLU A 269 -14.62 -18.81 31.25
CA GLU A 269 -15.11 -17.46 30.93
C GLU A 269 -13.96 -16.49 30.70
N GLN A 270 -12.94 -16.50 31.54
CA GLN A 270 -11.78 -15.62 31.40
C GLN A 270 -10.99 -15.97 30.14
N ARG A 271 -10.77 -17.25 29.88
CA ARG A 271 -10.06 -17.72 28.69
C ARG A 271 -10.81 -17.36 27.43
N LEU A 272 -12.15 -17.46 27.41
CA LEU A 272 -12.98 -17.06 26.30
C LEU A 272 -12.83 -15.55 26.06
N TRP A 273 -12.91 -14.74 27.12
CA TRP A 273 -12.74 -13.31 27.05
C TRP A 273 -11.37 -12.90 26.48
N ASP A 274 -10.30 -13.50 26.96
CA ASP A 274 -8.94 -13.23 26.50
C ASP A 274 -8.75 -13.57 25.01
N ILE A 275 -9.38 -14.64 24.52
CA ILE A 275 -9.35 -15.01 23.10
C ILE A 275 -10.16 -14.00 22.26
N LEU A 276 -11.34 -13.62 22.74
CA LEU A 276 -12.17 -12.64 22.04
C LEU A 276 -11.49 -11.28 21.94
N GLN A 277 -10.81 -10.82 23.00
CA GLN A 277 -10.03 -9.59 22.94
C GLN A 277 -8.90 -9.66 21.92
N LYS A 278 -8.22 -10.78 21.81
CA LYS A 278 -7.19 -10.99 20.77
C LYS A 278 -7.76 -10.88 19.36
N LEU A 279 -8.96 -11.39 19.12
CA LEU A 279 -9.63 -11.23 17.82
C LEU A 279 -10.02 -9.79 17.54
N VAL A 280 -10.49 -9.05 18.55
CA VAL A 280 -10.80 -7.61 18.43
C VAL A 280 -9.54 -6.79 18.13
N ASP A 281 -8.39 -7.15 18.73
CA ASP A 281 -7.12 -6.49 18.44
C ASP A 281 -6.67 -6.71 16.98
N GLU A 282 -7.01 -7.85 16.38
CA GLU A 282 -6.65 -8.16 14.99
C GLU A 282 -7.60 -7.55 13.95
N ASP A 283 -8.89 -7.42 14.30
CA ASP A 283 -9.92 -6.97 13.35
C ASP A 283 -10.68 -5.76 13.90
N PRO A 284 -10.46 -4.56 13.36
CA PRO A 284 -11.13 -3.34 13.79
C PRO A 284 -12.65 -3.33 13.53
N CYS A 285 -13.17 -4.28 12.73
CA CYS A 285 -14.60 -4.44 12.49
C CYS A 285 -15.30 -5.30 13.55
N LEU A 286 -14.55 -5.97 14.45
CA LEU A 286 -15.12 -6.79 15.52
C LEU A 286 -15.38 -5.95 16.78
N ARG A 287 -16.52 -6.22 17.41
CA ARG A 287 -16.86 -5.69 18.73
C ARG A 287 -17.30 -6.81 19.64
N VAL A 288 -16.85 -6.78 20.88
CA VAL A 288 -17.23 -7.74 21.90
C VAL A 288 -17.78 -6.98 23.11
N GLU A 289 -18.99 -7.32 23.50
CA GLU A 289 -19.64 -6.72 24.65
C GLU A 289 -20.02 -7.80 25.67
N ARG A 290 -19.83 -7.51 26.94
CA ARG A 290 -20.30 -8.38 28.01
C ARG A 290 -21.67 -7.90 28.48
N VAL A 291 -22.67 -8.76 28.33
CA VAL A 291 -24.03 -8.44 28.78
C VAL A 291 -24.19 -8.85 30.24
N ALA A 292 -24.14 -7.88 31.15
CA ALA A 292 -24.21 -8.12 32.58
C ALA A 292 -25.56 -8.72 33.07
N ALA A 293 -26.61 -8.62 32.27
CA ALA A 293 -27.95 -9.12 32.58
C ALA A 293 -28.11 -10.63 32.45
N THR A 294 -27.13 -11.31 31.86
CA THR A 294 -27.15 -12.77 31.59
C THR A 294 -26.13 -13.57 32.39
N ASN A 295 -25.52 -13.02 33.42
CA ASN A 295 -24.61 -13.69 34.33
C ASN A 295 -25.36 -14.42 35.46
#